data_bcbd9f49671eb5601f437dbc12c9c1f2
#
_entry.id   bcbd9f49671eb5601f437dbc12c9c1f2
#
_cell.length_a   1.000
_cell.length_b   1.000
_cell.length_c   1.000
_cell.angle_alpha   90.00
_cell.angle_beta   90.00
_cell.angle_gamma   90.00
#
_symmetry.space_group_name_H-M   'P 1'
#
loop_
_entity.id
_entity.type
_entity.pdbx_description
1 polymer ?
#
loop_
_entity_poly.entity_id
_entity_poly.type
_entity_poly.pdbx_seq_one_letter_code
_entity_poly.pdbx_strand_id
1 'polypeptide(L)'
;MKRIVILISGRGSNMQAMLKVAAAERWPAQIAAVISNQPNAAGLDVARAAGIATSAINHRDYPDRELFDAALAELVDQHSPDLIVLAGFMRILTPGFVNKYFGRLINIHPSLLPSFPGLHTHQQAIDAGVKVHGATVHFVTAELDHGPIIAQAIVPVLEDDTEDLSLIHISEPTRPY
;
A
#
# COMPACT_ATOMS: atom_id res chain seq x y z
N MET A 1 6.70 -11.44 -18.63
CA MET A 1 6.51 -10.13 -18.01
C MET A 1 6.10 -10.38 -16.57
N LYS A 2 6.74 -9.72 -15.60
CA LYS A 2 6.41 -9.87 -14.18
C LYS A 2 5.00 -9.36 -13.88
N ARG A 3 4.30 -10.01 -12.97
CA ARG A 3 2.90 -9.72 -12.62
C ARG A 3 2.81 -9.14 -11.21
N ILE A 4 2.16 -8.00 -11.09
CA ILE A 4 1.97 -7.30 -9.81
C ILE A 4 0.49 -7.34 -9.44
N VAL A 5 0.17 -7.71 -8.21
CA VAL A 5 -1.15 -7.53 -7.60
C VAL A 5 -1.04 -6.45 -6.53
N ILE A 6 -1.97 -5.50 -6.52
CA ILE A 6 -2.01 -4.42 -5.53
C ILE A 6 -3.22 -4.61 -4.63
N LEU A 7 -2.99 -4.56 -3.31
CA LEU A 7 -4.04 -4.62 -2.30
C LEU A 7 -4.30 -3.21 -1.73
N ILE A 8 -5.56 -2.82 -1.67
CA ILE A 8 -6.01 -1.51 -1.17
C ILE A 8 -7.18 -1.65 -0.20
N SER A 9 -7.46 -0.61 0.59
CA SER A 9 -8.68 -0.55 1.44
C SER A 9 -9.56 0.68 1.17
N GLY A 10 -9.12 1.65 0.38
CA GLY A 10 -9.83 2.92 0.20
C GLY A 10 -9.59 3.59 -1.13
N ARG A 11 -9.24 4.88 -1.10
CA ARG A 11 -9.00 5.71 -2.30
C ARG A 11 -7.87 5.20 -3.19
N GLY A 12 -6.87 4.54 -2.61
CA GLY A 12 -5.76 3.95 -3.36
C GLY A 12 -4.84 4.99 -4.02
N SER A 13 -4.52 6.09 -3.36
CA SER A 13 -3.65 7.15 -3.91
C SER A 13 -2.29 6.60 -4.36
N ASN A 14 -1.64 5.78 -3.54
CA ASN A 14 -0.39 5.11 -3.90
C ASN A 14 -0.56 4.19 -5.11
N MET A 15 -1.65 3.44 -5.18
CA MET A 15 -1.97 2.60 -6.34
C MET A 15 -2.15 3.45 -7.60
N GLN A 16 -2.86 4.59 -7.52
CA GLN A 16 -3.05 5.51 -8.65
C GLN A 16 -1.71 6.06 -9.15
N ALA A 17 -0.82 6.46 -8.24
CA ALA A 17 0.53 6.89 -8.58
C ALA A 17 1.31 5.79 -9.31
N MET A 18 1.24 4.55 -8.83
CA MET A 18 1.87 3.40 -9.47
C MET A 18 1.31 3.15 -10.88
N LEU A 19 -0.01 3.20 -11.07
CA LEU A 19 -0.64 3.04 -12.40
C LEU A 19 -0.14 4.10 -13.38
N LYS A 20 -0.09 5.36 -12.95
CA LYS A 20 0.39 6.49 -13.75
C LYS A 20 1.84 6.33 -14.19
N VAL A 21 2.72 5.99 -13.25
CA VAL A 21 4.15 5.82 -13.51
C VAL A 21 4.41 4.58 -14.37
N ALA A 22 3.74 3.46 -14.08
CA ALA A 22 3.87 2.24 -14.87
C ALA A 22 3.50 2.45 -16.35
N ALA A 23 2.46 3.23 -16.62
CA ALA A 23 2.06 3.58 -17.97
C ALA A 23 3.07 4.53 -18.66
N ALA A 24 3.60 5.52 -17.94
CA ALA A 24 4.54 6.50 -18.49
C ALA A 24 5.93 5.89 -18.76
N GLU A 25 6.44 5.08 -17.85
CA GLU A 25 7.82 4.55 -17.89
C GLU A 25 7.93 3.18 -18.57
N ARG A 26 6.81 2.59 -19.01
CA ARG A 26 6.76 1.27 -19.64
C ARG A 26 7.49 0.21 -18.81
N TRP A 27 7.04 0.01 -17.58
CA TRP A 27 7.65 -0.96 -16.68
C TRP A 27 7.77 -2.35 -17.31
N PRO A 28 8.83 -3.10 -16.98
CA PRO A 28 8.97 -4.49 -17.43
C PRO A 28 8.04 -5.44 -16.67
N ALA A 29 6.98 -4.90 -16.09
CA ALA A 29 5.99 -5.59 -15.27
C ALA A 29 4.58 -5.11 -15.62
N GLN A 30 3.60 -5.97 -15.39
CA GLN A 30 2.18 -5.68 -15.58
C GLN A 30 1.47 -5.63 -14.22
N ILE A 31 0.68 -4.60 -13.98
CA ILE A 31 -0.28 -4.61 -12.87
C ILE A 31 -1.44 -5.50 -13.31
N ALA A 32 -1.46 -6.71 -12.76
CA ALA A 32 -2.38 -7.77 -13.17
C ALA A 32 -3.76 -7.61 -12.54
N ALA A 33 -3.81 -7.11 -11.30
CA ALA A 33 -5.07 -6.86 -10.60
C ALA A 33 -4.90 -5.87 -9.45
N VAL A 34 -6.01 -5.24 -9.09
CA VAL A 34 -6.21 -4.48 -7.84
C VAL A 34 -7.31 -5.16 -7.04
N ILE A 35 -7.02 -5.52 -5.80
CA ILE A 35 -7.96 -6.21 -4.90
C ILE A 35 -8.19 -5.35 -3.67
N SER A 36 -9.44 -5.22 -3.23
CA SER A 36 -9.78 -4.50 -2.01
C SER A 36 -10.51 -5.38 -1.00
N ASN A 37 -10.23 -5.15 0.30
CA ASN A 37 -11.02 -5.71 1.39
C ASN A 37 -12.29 -4.91 1.70
N GLN A 38 -12.55 -3.87 0.92
CA GLN A 38 -13.74 -3.02 0.99
C GLN A 38 -14.41 -2.98 -0.39
N PRO A 39 -15.64 -3.53 -0.55
CA PRO A 39 -16.32 -3.56 -1.84
C PRO A 39 -16.53 -2.18 -2.48
N ASN A 40 -16.71 -1.16 -1.65
CA ASN A 40 -16.97 0.22 -2.07
C ASN A 40 -15.72 1.10 -2.10
N ALA A 41 -14.52 0.51 -2.15
CA ALA A 41 -13.28 1.26 -2.22
C ALA A 41 -13.19 2.04 -3.54
N ALA A 42 -13.11 3.37 -3.48
CA ALA A 42 -13.05 4.23 -4.67
C ALA A 42 -11.86 3.91 -5.59
N GLY A 43 -10.77 3.38 -5.03
CA GLY A 43 -9.61 2.94 -5.81
C GLY A 43 -9.93 1.82 -6.81
N LEU A 44 -10.95 0.99 -6.55
CA LEU A 44 -11.38 -0.04 -7.51
C LEU A 44 -11.93 0.58 -8.80
N ASP A 45 -12.68 1.68 -8.70
CA ASP A 45 -13.23 2.36 -9.88
C ASP A 45 -12.12 2.98 -10.72
N VAL A 46 -11.12 3.57 -10.07
CA VAL A 46 -9.94 4.11 -10.76
C VAL A 46 -9.16 3.01 -11.49
N ALA A 47 -8.91 1.88 -10.84
CA ALA A 47 -8.23 0.74 -11.45
C ALA A 47 -9.02 0.18 -12.64
N ARG A 48 -10.34 0.07 -12.50
CA ARG A 48 -11.24 -0.40 -13.57
C ARG A 48 -11.24 0.55 -14.77
N ALA A 49 -11.26 1.85 -14.53
CA ALA A 49 -11.16 2.88 -15.57
C ALA A 49 -9.81 2.82 -16.31
N ALA A 50 -8.73 2.38 -15.64
CA ALA A 50 -7.42 2.14 -16.24
C ALA A 50 -7.31 0.78 -16.95
N GLY A 51 -8.39 0.00 -17.06
CA GLY A 51 -8.40 -1.30 -17.71
C GLY A 51 -7.76 -2.44 -16.90
N ILE A 52 -7.56 -2.24 -15.59
CA ILE A 52 -6.99 -3.25 -14.71
C ILE A 52 -8.10 -4.12 -14.12
N ALA A 53 -7.86 -5.44 -14.03
CA ALA A 53 -8.78 -6.35 -13.36
C ALA A 53 -8.96 -5.95 -11.89
N THR A 54 -10.20 -5.95 -11.41
CA THR A 54 -10.52 -5.58 -10.04
C THR A 54 -11.34 -6.64 -9.35
N SER A 55 -11.05 -6.89 -8.07
CA SER A 55 -11.84 -7.76 -7.22
C SER A 55 -12.02 -7.13 -5.83
N ALA A 56 -13.09 -7.51 -5.17
CA ALA A 56 -13.33 -7.14 -3.78
C ALA A 56 -13.69 -8.36 -2.96
N ILE A 57 -13.20 -8.39 -1.73
CA ILE A 57 -13.52 -9.42 -0.75
C ILE A 57 -13.82 -8.71 0.57
N ASN A 58 -15.08 -8.74 1.00
CA ASN A 58 -15.47 -8.02 2.21
C ASN A 58 -15.02 -8.80 3.45
N HIS A 59 -14.09 -8.22 4.19
CA HIS A 59 -13.55 -8.84 5.40
C HIS A 59 -14.60 -9.10 6.50
N ARG A 60 -15.75 -8.42 6.45
CA ARG A 60 -16.86 -8.59 7.41
C ARG A 60 -17.67 -9.85 7.17
N ASP A 61 -17.51 -10.49 6.00
CA ASP A 61 -18.21 -11.72 5.65
C ASP A 61 -17.53 -12.98 6.21
N TYR A 62 -16.39 -12.77 6.90
CA TYR A 62 -15.58 -13.86 7.48
C TYR A 62 -15.55 -13.76 9.00
N PRO A 63 -15.68 -14.91 9.70
CA PRO A 63 -15.74 -14.94 11.16
C PRO A 63 -14.40 -14.63 11.84
N ASP A 64 -13.28 -14.86 11.13
CA ASP A 64 -11.93 -14.63 11.64
C ASP A 64 -10.99 -14.19 10.51
N ARG A 65 -9.77 -13.79 10.89
CA ARG A 65 -8.74 -13.33 9.95
C ARG A 65 -8.15 -14.45 9.11
N GLU A 66 -8.05 -15.62 9.66
CA GLU A 66 -7.47 -16.80 9.01
C GLU A 66 -8.30 -17.20 7.79
N LEU A 67 -9.62 -17.26 7.94
CA LEU A 67 -10.54 -17.56 6.83
C LEU A 67 -10.59 -16.44 5.80
N PHE A 68 -10.56 -15.18 6.24
CA PHE A 68 -10.46 -14.05 5.32
C PHE A 68 -9.16 -14.09 4.52
N ASP A 69 -8.02 -14.30 5.18
CA ASP A 69 -6.71 -14.31 4.52
C ASP A 69 -6.57 -15.51 3.58
N ALA A 70 -7.17 -16.65 3.90
CA ALA A 70 -7.23 -17.82 3.01
C ALA A 70 -7.98 -17.47 1.72
N ALA A 71 -9.17 -16.88 1.84
CA ALA A 71 -9.97 -16.46 0.69
C ALA A 71 -9.30 -15.32 -0.11
N LEU A 72 -8.64 -14.37 0.56
CA LEU A 72 -7.82 -13.35 -0.09
C LEU A 72 -6.67 -13.97 -0.87
N ALA A 73 -6.00 -14.98 -0.31
CA ALA A 73 -4.91 -15.69 -0.97
C ALA A 73 -5.39 -16.41 -2.24
N GLU A 74 -6.55 -17.05 -2.22
CA GLU A 74 -7.14 -17.67 -3.41
C GLU A 74 -7.38 -16.64 -4.52
N LEU A 75 -7.92 -15.47 -4.18
CA LEU A 75 -8.11 -14.37 -5.13
C LEU A 75 -6.79 -13.86 -5.72
N VAL A 76 -5.77 -13.69 -4.88
CA VAL A 76 -4.43 -13.27 -5.30
C VAL A 76 -3.80 -14.29 -6.24
N ASP A 77 -3.90 -15.57 -5.90
CA ASP A 77 -3.29 -16.67 -6.68
C ASP A 77 -3.89 -16.82 -8.08
N GLN A 78 -5.17 -16.45 -8.29
CA GLN A 78 -5.80 -16.42 -9.62
C GLN A 78 -5.03 -15.54 -10.60
N HIS A 79 -4.30 -14.54 -10.12
CA HIS A 79 -3.50 -13.64 -10.93
C HIS A 79 -2.04 -14.06 -11.05
N SER A 80 -1.60 -15.14 -10.37
CA SER A 80 -0.23 -15.67 -10.38
C SER A 80 0.83 -14.56 -10.21
N PRO A 81 0.81 -13.78 -9.11
CA PRO A 81 1.68 -12.61 -8.96
C PRO A 81 3.14 -13.00 -8.68
N ASP A 82 4.07 -12.30 -9.30
CA ASP A 82 5.48 -12.29 -8.90
C ASP A 82 5.72 -11.34 -7.72
N LEU A 83 4.88 -10.30 -7.57
CA LEU A 83 4.96 -9.33 -6.50
C LEU A 83 3.55 -8.92 -6.04
N ILE A 84 3.38 -8.76 -4.74
CA ILE A 84 2.17 -8.23 -4.12
C ILE A 84 2.55 -6.94 -3.39
N VAL A 85 1.78 -5.88 -3.63
CA VAL A 85 2.01 -4.56 -3.03
C VAL A 85 0.82 -4.19 -2.15
N LEU A 86 1.07 -3.95 -0.86
CA LEU A 86 0.11 -3.34 0.03
C LEU A 86 0.20 -1.81 -0.16
N ALA A 87 -0.83 -1.21 -0.74
CA ALA A 87 -0.89 0.22 -1.02
C ALA A 87 -2.07 0.85 -0.26
N GLY A 88 -1.89 1.06 1.04
CA GLY A 88 -2.96 1.49 1.94
C GLY A 88 -3.95 0.37 2.23
N PHE A 89 -3.46 -0.84 2.45
CA PHE A 89 -4.26 -1.99 2.87
C PHE A 89 -4.35 -2.01 4.40
N MET A 90 -5.52 -1.66 4.93
CA MET A 90 -5.75 -1.41 6.37
C MET A 90 -6.14 -2.66 7.16
N ARG A 91 -5.48 -3.79 6.89
CA ARG A 91 -5.67 -5.04 7.61
C ARG A 91 -4.32 -5.64 8.00
N ILE A 92 -4.22 -6.13 9.21
CA ILE A 92 -3.06 -6.92 9.66
C ILE A 92 -3.25 -8.33 9.12
N LEU A 93 -2.36 -8.73 8.22
CA LEU A 93 -2.34 -10.06 7.62
C LEU A 93 -1.81 -11.10 8.62
N THR A 94 -2.32 -12.31 8.54
CA THR A 94 -1.89 -13.42 9.39
C THR A 94 -0.47 -13.88 9.02
N PRO A 95 0.27 -14.49 9.96
CA PRO A 95 1.57 -15.10 9.64
C PRO A 95 1.48 -16.13 8.51
N GLY A 96 0.37 -16.84 8.38
CA GLY A 96 0.14 -17.80 7.30
C GLY A 96 0.15 -17.14 5.92
N PHE A 97 -0.57 -16.03 5.77
CA PHE A 97 -0.57 -15.25 4.52
C PHE A 97 0.82 -14.66 4.23
N VAL A 98 1.45 -14.04 5.22
CA VAL A 98 2.77 -13.42 5.06
C VAL A 98 3.82 -14.46 4.65
N ASN A 99 3.84 -15.62 5.30
CA ASN A 99 4.79 -16.69 4.98
C ASN A 99 4.56 -17.28 3.58
N LYS A 100 3.31 -17.40 3.15
CA LYS A 100 2.97 -17.86 1.78
C LYS A 100 3.60 -16.98 0.70
N TYR A 101 3.64 -15.68 0.94
CA TYR A 101 4.17 -14.70 -0.01
C TYR A 101 5.52 -14.11 0.42
N PHE A 102 6.25 -14.79 1.27
CA PHE A 102 7.55 -14.35 1.76
C PHE A 102 8.49 -13.97 0.60
N GLY A 103 9.18 -12.84 0.72
CA GLY A 103 10.10 -12.31 -0.27
C GLY A 103 9.45 -11.66 -1.51
N ARG A 104 8.11 -11.67 -1.62
CA ARG A 104 7.36 -11.04 -2.72
C ARG A 104 6.11 -10.29 -2.25
N LEU A 105 6.05 -9.94 -0.97
CA LEU A 105 5.02 -9.11 -0.38
C LEU A 105 5.69 -7.86 0.19
N ILE A 106 5.34 -6.70 -0.32
CA ILE A 106 5.88 -5.41 0.11
C ILE A 106 4.77 -4.48 0.57
N ASN A 107 5.11 -3.54 1.45
CA ASN A 107 4.19 -2.51 1.95
C ASN A 107 4.76 -1.12 1.72
N ILE A 108 3.88 -0.17 1.45
CA ILE A 108 4.18 1.26 1.45
C ILE A 108 3.65 1.83 2.75
N HIS A 109 4.56 2.14 3.68
CA HIS A 109 4.23 2.71 4.98
C HIS A 109 4.48 4.22 4.97
N PRO A 110 3.51 5.05 5.40
CA PRO A 110 3.60 6.50 5.32
C PRO A 110 4.40 7.12 6.46
N SER A 111 5.60 6.60 6.74
CA SER A 111 6.59 7.20 7.64
C SER A 111 8.01 6.76 7.26
N LEU A 112 9.01 7.41 7.87
CA LEU A 112 10.42 6.99 7.79
C LEU A 112 10.70 5.93 8.86
N LEU A 113 10.31 4.68 8.61
CA LEU A 113 10.58 3.58 9.55
C LEU A 113 12.07 3.53 9.95
N PRO A 114 12.39 3.24 11.20
CA PRO A 114 11.52 2.75 12.29
C PRO A 114 10.73 3.84 13.03
N SER A 115 10.79 5.11 12.58
CA SER A 115 10.03 6.20 13.20
C SER A 115 8.56 6.12 12.82
N PHE A 116 7.68 6.39 13.77
CA PHE A 116 6.22 6.47 13.58
C PHE A 116 5.62 5.22 12.92
N PRO A 117 5.76 4.03 13.55
CA PRO A 117 5.05 2.83 13.08
C PRO A 117 3.53 2.95 13.35
N GLY A 118 2.74 2.09 12.70
CA GLY A 118 1.30 2.01 12.92
C GLY A 118 0.49 3.05 12.15
N LEU A 119 -0.56 3.58 12.78
CA LEU A 119 -1.54 4.48 12.16
C LEU A 119 -1.26 5.96 12.48
N HIS A 120 -1.89 6.86 11.69
CA HIS A 120 -1.81 8.33 11.89
C HIS A 120 -0.38 8.88 11.93
N THR A 121 0.49 8.34 11.09
CA THR A 121 1.93 8.64 11.11
C THR A 121 2.23 10.11 10.81
N HIS A 122 1.41 10.78 9.99
CA HIS A 122 1.54 12.21 9.70
C HIS A 122 1.26 13.06 10.94
N GLN A 123 0.18 12.76 11.68
CA GLN A 123 -0.14 13.45 12.91
C GLN A 123 0.95 13.21 13.97
N GLN A 124 1.43 11.97 14.09
CA GLN A 124 2.54 11.66 14.99
C GLN A 124 3.79 12.48 14.68
N ALA A 125 4.13 12.65 13.40
CA ALA A 125 5.29 13.42 12.96
C ALA A 125 5.13 14.92 13.27
N ILE A 126 3.93 15.48 13.04
CA ILE A 126 3.60 16.86 13.36
C ILE A 126 3.69 17.09 14.87
N ASP A 127 3.07 16.24 15.67
CA ASP A 127 3.04 16.34 17.14
C ASP A 127 4.46 16.21 17.74
N ALA A 128 5.31 15.39 17.13
CA ALA A 128 6.70 15.25 17.53
C ALA A 128 7.58 16.43 17.11
N GLY A 129 7.09 17.34 16.26
CA GLY A 129 7.81 18.53 15.81
C GLY A 129 9.00 18.22 14.90
N VAL A 130 9.03 17.03 14.23
CA VAL A 130 10.11 16.68 13.31
C VAL A 130 10.06 17.58 12.06
N LYS A 131 11.20 17.86 11.47
CA LYS A 131 11.30 18.72 10.28
C LYS A 131 11.32 17.94 8.97
N VAL A 132 11.41 16.61 9.04
CA VAL A 132 11.33 15.70 7.90
C VAL A 132 10.42 14.53 8.23
N HIS A 133 9.65 14.11 7.23
CA HIS A 133 8.80 12.94 7.26
C HIS A 133 8.95 12.19 5.93
N GLY A 134 8.13 11.18 5.64
CA GLY A 134 8.24 10.50 4.36
C GLY A 134 7.49 9.19 4.31
N ALA A 135 7.93 8.33 3.40
CA ALA A 135 7.38 7.01 3.23
C ALA A 135 8.50 5.96 3.13
N THR A 136 8.18 4.74 3.55
CA THR A 136 9.07 3.58 3.50
C THR A 136 8.41 2.48 2.69
N VAL A 137 9.14 1.94 1.72
CA VAL A 137 8.79 0.68 1.06
C VAL A 137 9.63 -0.43 1.71
N HIS A 138 8.98 -1.46 2.23
CA HIS A 138 9.65 -2.55 2.93
C HIS A 138 9.00 -3.90 2.63
N PHE A 139 9.76 -4.98 2.79
CA PHE A 139 9.19 -6.33 2.79
C PHE A 139 8.30 -6.54 4.01
N VAL A 140 7.17 -7.21 3.82
CA VAL A 140 6.28 -7.56 4.92
C VAL A 140 6.78 -8.82 5.60
N THR A 141 6.86 -8.76 6.93
CA THR A 141 7.14 -9.90 7.80
C THR A 141 5.98 -10.12 8.76
N ALA A 142 6.01 -11.18 9.54
CA ALA A 142 4.99 -11.45 10.56
C ALA A 142 4.96 -10.38 11.67
N GLU A 143 6.07 -9.65 11.85
CA GLU A 143 6.18 -8.52 12.76
C GLU A 143 5.78 -7.24 12.02
N LEU A 144 4.84 -6.48 12.60
CA LEU A 144 4.27 -5.29 11.97
C LEU A 144 5.34 -4.21 11.77
N ASP A 145 5.44 -3.69 10.54
CA ASP A 145 6.32 -2.59 10.14
C ASP A 145 7.84 -2.81 10.42
N HIS A 146 8.28 -4.05 10.60
CA HIS A 146 9.66 -4.42 10.93
C HIS A 146 10.43 -5.15 9.82
N GLY A 147 9.85 -5.32 8.65
CA GLY A 147 10.52 -6.00 7.54
C GLY A 147 11.66 -5.18 6.92
N PRO A 148 12.57 -5.83 6.18
CA PRO A 148 13.70 -5.17 5.53
C PRO A 148 13.26 -4.01 4.63
N ILE A 149 13.87 -2.86 4.81
CA ILE A 149 13.59 -1.63 4.04
C ILE A 149 14.19 -1.77 2.64
N ILE A 150 13.39 -1.45 1.62
CA ILE A 150 13.79 -1.45 0.21
C ILE A 150 14.18 -0.03 -0.20
N ALA A 151 13.33 0.96 0.12
CA ALA A 151 13.54 2.36 -0.24
C ALA A 151 12.80 3.28 0.73
N GLN A 152 13.28 4.50 0.83
CA GLN A 152 12.62 5.57 1.58
C GLN A 152 12.61 6.85 0.76
N ALA A 153 11.51 7.58 0.83
CA ALA A 153 11.38 8.92 0.27
C ALA A 153 11.16 9.92 1.41
N ILE A 154 11.85 11.05 1.33
CA ILE A 154 11.83 12.10 2.36
C ILE A 154 11.04 13.30 1.83
N VAL A 155 10.22 13.88 2.69
CA VAL A 155 9.53 15.15 2.46
C VAL A 155 9.74 16.06 3.68
N PRO A 156 9.86 17.40 3.49
CA PRO A 156 9.89 18.33 4.62
C PRO A 156 8.54 18.39 5.31
N VAL A 157 8.55 18.70 6.61
CA VAL A 157 7.35 19.07 7.38
C VAL A 157 7.40 20.57 7.56
N LEU A 158 6.40 21.27 7.03
CA LEU A 158 6.29 22.72 7.13
C LEU A 158 5.54 23.12 8.41
N GLU A 159 5.73 24.37 8.86
CA GLU A 159 5.16 24.84 10.15
C GLU A 159 3.62 24.85 10.16
N ASP A 160 3.00 25.05 8.98
CA ASP A 160 1.55 25.09 8.83
C ASP A 160 0.95 23.78 8.29
N ASP A 161 1.73 22.69 8.28
CA ASP A 161 1.24 21.40 7.78
C ASP A 161 0.17 20.83 8.71
N THR A 162 -0.90 20.39 8.09
CA THR A 162 -1.91 19.52 8.67
C THR A 162 -1.69 18.08 8.20
N GLU A 163 -2.38 17.11 8.83
CA GLU A 163 -2.32 15.72 8.39
C GLU A 163 -2.63 15.57 6.89
N ASP A 164 -3.65 16.29 6.39
CA ASP A 164 -4.05 16.26 4.97
C ASP A 164 -2.98 16.86 4.04
N LEU A 165 -2.32 17.96 4.41
CA LEU A 165 -1.26 18.58 3.62
C LEU A 165 -0.01 17.71 3.56
N SER A 166 0.37 17.11 4.67
CA SER A 166 1.48 16.17 4.75
C SER A 166 1.23 14.93 3.86
N LEU A 167 0.00 14.41 3.82
CA LEU A 167 -0.41 13.34 2.92
C LEU A 167 -0.23 13.71 1.44
N ILE A 168 -0.55 14.95 1.06
CA ILE A 168 -0.38 15.45 -0.31
C ILE A 168 1.10 15.49 -0.69
N HIS A 169 1.97 15.96 0.20
CA HIS A 169 3.42 16.02 -0.04
C HIS A 169 4.03 14.65 -0.31
N ILE A 170 3.56 13.60 0.38
CA ILE A 170 4.04 12.23 0.17
C ILE A 170 3.45 11.61 -1.10
N SER A 171 2.19 11.85 -1.40
CA SER A 171 1.52 11.25 -2.56
C SER A 171 1.79 11.98 -3.87
N GLU A 172 2.19 13.25 -3.83
CA GLU A 172 2.48 14.09 -5.01
C GLU A 172 3.85 14.81 -4.87
N PRO A 173 4.98 14.09 -4.90
CA PRO A 173 6.30 14.68 -4.64
C PRO A 173 6.79 15.66 -5.72
N THR A 174 5.97 15.99 -6.71
CA THR A 174 6.34 16.84 -7.86
C THR A 174 5.95 18.30 -7.72
N ARG A 175 5.47 18.78 -6.57
CA ARG A 175 5.32 20.23 -6.37
C ARG A 175 6.70 20.83 -6.09
N PRO A 176 7.25 21.71 -7.00
CA PRO A 176 8.44 22.48 -6.69
C PRO A 176 8.13 23.42 -5.52
N TYR A 177 9.04 23.49 -4.58
CA TYR A 177 9.03 24.43 -3.45
C TYR A 177 9.14 25.87 -3.95
#